data_4075da7e0f67e662687fea19230af63c
#
_entry.id   4075da7e0f67e662687fea19230af63c
#
_cell.length_a   1.000
_cell.length_b   1.000
_cell.length_c   1.000
_cell.angle_alpha   90.00
_cell.angle_beta   90.00
_cell.angle_gamma   90.00
#
_symmetry.space_group_name_H-M   'P 1'
#
loop_
_entity.id
_entity.type
_entity.pdbx_description
1 polymer ?
#
loop_
_entity_poly.entity_id
_entity_poly.type
_entity_poly.pdbx_seq_one_letter_code
_entity_poly.pdbx_strand_id
1 'polypeptide(L)'
;MYVHKIHRAGDYVLIKNHTPIKKGMGSRRKREKPTSESRKKMNDKKRAEKIQLLILANFDMGFHIILDYPKDHRPETYEEAEKNLTKFLHKMSRKYKRQGKKFKYLATTERGKRRAALHHHMICESLPGIIEDIAAEWGDHIKIFKMYQDGAYKELADYFVKAETKEEVKFGKSRFHRSRNLINPQEKTEIRRGTFKQEPRTPEGYRIVGDSIKNGFNERAGIRYQHYLLQRDGPRQQVAKSKRKEKQKCTFWESIKKLGSIFSKKKRSRDG
;
A
#
# COMPACT_ATOMS: atom_id res chain seq x y z
N MET A 1 -0.62 31.60 -4.08
CA MET A 1 -1.20 30.42 -3.37
C MET A 1 -0.67 29.14 -3.98
N TYR A 2 -0.49 28.08 -3.17
CA TYR A 2 -0.09 26.76 -3.64
C TYR A 2 -0.81 25.65 -2.86
N VAL A 3 -0.95 24.50 -3.47
CA VAL A 3 -1.48 23.29 -2.85
C VAL A 3 -0.35 22.57 -2.15
N HIS A 4 -0.52 22.27 -0.87
CA HIS A 4 0.41 21.53 -0.01
C HIS A 4 -0.23 20.21 0.36
N LYS A 5 0.31 19.10 -0.16
CA LYS A 5 -0.15 17.74 0.13
C LYS A 5 0.83 17.02 1.02
N ILE A 6 0.33 16.41 2.06
CA ILE A 6 1.08 15.69 3.09
C ILE A 6 0.62 14.23 3.05
N HIS A 7 1.52 13.30 2.78
CA HIS A 7 1.24 11.87 2.88
C HIS A 7 2.08 11.29 4.03
N ARG A 8 1.42 10.83 5.08
CA ARG A 8 2.07 10.23 6.25
C ARG A 8 2.09 8.71 6.12
N ALA A 9 3.29 8.11 6.25
CA ALA A 9 3.52 6.69 6.08
C ALA A 9 4.55 6.20 7.12
N GLY A 10 4.10 5.74 8.28
CA GLY A 10 4.97 5.40 9.40
C GLY A 10 5.76 6.62 9.89
N ASP A 11 7.07 6.49 9.94
CA ASP A 11 7.98 7.59 10.32
C ASP A 11 8.31 8.53 9.15
N TYR A 12 7.75 8.29 7.98
CA TYR A 12 7.99 9.09 6.79
C TYR A 12 6.81 9.99 6.44
N VAL A 13 7.15 11.16 5.87
CA VAL A 13 6.16 12.13 5.39
C VAL A 13 6.57 12.60 4.00
N LEU A 14 5.81 12.21 2.97
CA LEU A 14 5.99 12.74 1.62
C LEU A 14 5.23 14.05 1.48
N ILE A 15 5.95 15.11 1.17
CA ILE A 15 5.39 16.44 0.90
C ILE A 15 5.35 16.68 -0.61
N LYS A 16 4.24 17.21 -1.08
CA LYS A 16 4.06 17.65 -2.47
C LYS A 16 3.45 19.03 -2.52
N ASN A 17 4.21 19.96 -3.06
CA ASN A 17 3.77 21.34 -3.31
C ASN A 17 3.53 21.52 -4.81
N HIS A 18 2.48 22.18 -5.20
CA HIS A 18 2.28 22.59 -6.59
C HIS A 18 1.37 23.81 -6.69
N THR A 19 1.55 24.60 -7.75
CA THR A 19 0.60 25.67 -8.05
C THR A 19 -0.80 25.10 -8.33
N PRO A 20 -1.89 25.79 -7.94
CA PRO A 20 -3.24 25.32 -8.16
C PRO A 20 -3.51 25.05 -9.65
N ILE A 21 -4.19 23.97 -9.92
CA ILE A 21 -4.64 23.64 -11.28
C ILE A 21 -6.07 24.12 -11.41
N LYS A 22 -6.35 24.96 -12.40
CA LYS A 22 -7.73 25.29 -12.77
C LYS A 22 -8.39 23.98 -13.27
N LYS A 23 -9.34 23.47 -12.51
CA LYS A 23 -10.13 22.33 -12.98
C LYS A 23 -11.10 22.83 -14.02
N GLY A 24 -11.00 22.31 -15.24
CA GLY A 24 -12.06 22.50 -16.24
C GLY A 24 -13.37 21.88 -15.74
N MET A 25 -14.48 22.59 -15.91
CA MET A 25 -15.83 22.16 -15.49
C MET A 25 -16.46 21.13 -16.43
N GLY A 26 -15.67 20.31 -17.13
CA GLY A 26 -16.19 19.29 -18.05
C GLY A 26 -16.45 17.93 -17.37
N SER A 27 -17.57 17.29 -17.70
CA SER A 27 -17.83 15.91 -17.32
C SER A 27 -16.78 14.97 -17.96
N ARG A 28 -16.43 13.88 -17.23
CA ARG A 28 -15.53 12.85 -17.78
C ARG A 28 -16.28 12.06 -18.86
N ARG A 29 -15.99 12.32 -20.12
CA ARG A 29 -16.44 11.47 -21.22
C ARG A 29 -15.78 10.09 -21.16
N LYS A 30 -16.52 9.05 -21.57
CA LYS A 30 -15.99 7.69 -21.72
C LYS A 30 -14.79 7.75 -22.70
N ARG A 31 -13.72 7.08 -22.32
CA ARG A 31 -12.47 7.19 -23.07
C ARG A 31 -12.45 6.19 -24.21
N GLU A 32 -12.38 6.66 -25.43
CA GLU A 32 -12.35 5.85 -26.65
C GLU A 32 -10.93 5.51 -27.12
N LYS A 33 -9.96 6.37 -26.81
CA LYS A 33 -8.56 6.21 -27.25
C LYS A 33 -7.68 5.54 -26.18
N PRO A 34 -6.72 4.68 -26.60
CA PRO A 34 -5.78 4.06 -25.67
C PRO A 34 -4.93 5.12 -24.95
N THR A 35 -4.43 4.76 -23.78
CA THR A 35 -3.60 5.66 -22.98
C THR A 35 -2.25 5.89 -23.64
N SER A 36 -1.87 7.15 -23.91
CA SER A 36 -0.56 7.49 -24.47
C SER A 36 0.57 6.95 -23.57
N GLU A 37 1.70 6.62 -24.18
CA GLU A 37 2.86 6.07 -23.49
C GLU A 37 3.40 6.99 -22.38
N SER A 38 3.47 8.30 -22.64
CA SER A 38 3.83 9.31 -21.63
C SER A 38 2.91 9.27 -20.42
N ARG A 39 1.61 9.05 -20.63
CA ARG A 39 0.64 8.93 -19.54
C ARG A 39 0.73 7.57 -18.82
N LYS A 40 1.08 6.49 -19.54
CA LYS A 40 1.39 5.18 -18.91
C LYS A 40 2.57 5.35 -17.96
N LYS A 41 3.69 5.92 -18.40
CA LYS A 41 4.88 6.21 -17.57
C LYS A 41 4.54 7.07 -16.34
N MET A 42 3.71 8.10 -16.50
CA MET A 42 3.28 8.92 -15.38
C MET A 42 2.39 8.15 -14.36
N ASN A 43 1.51 7.29 -14.85
CA ASN A 43 0.68 6.45 -13.99
C ASN A 43 1.54 5.43 -13.22
N ASP A 44 2.56 4.86 -13.85
CA ASP A 44 3.46 3.91 -13.20
C ASP A 44 4.29 4.60 -12.11
N LYS A 45 4.80 5.82 -12.34
CA LYS A 45 5.44 6.63 -11.28
C LYS A 45 4.51 6.87 -10.09
N LYS A 46 3.23 7.19 -10.32
CA LYS A 46 2.24 7.37 -9.24
C LYS A 46 1.94 6.07 -8.50
N ARG A 47 1.94 4.93 -9.20
CA ARG A 47 1.76 3.61 -8.59
C ARG A 47 2.97 3.25 -7.72
N ALA A 48 4.18 3.43 -8.24
CA ALA A 48 5.41 3.18 -7.51
C ALA A 48 5.46 4.00 -6.21
N GLU A 49 5.13 5.28 -6.29
CA GLU A 49 5.05 6.14 -5.11
C GLU A 49 4.01 5.62 -4.09
N LYS A 50 2.84 5.19 -4.55
CA LYS A 50 1.82 4.60 -3.67
C LYS A 50 2.33 3.31 -3.00
N ILE A 51 3.03 2.46 -3.74
CA ILE A 51 3.65 1.24 -3.20
C ILE A 51 4.74 1.61 -2.19
N GLN A 52 5.62 2.57 -2.51
CA GLN A 52 6.64 3.07 -1.59
C GLN A 52 6.04 3.51 -0.25
N LEU A 53 4.98 4.32 -0.29
CA LEU A 53 4.29 4.76 0.92
C LEU A 53 3.63 3.61 1.68
N LEU A 54 3.12 2.59 0.99
CA LEU A 54 2.60 1.37 1.63
C LEU A 54 3.71 0.56 2.31
N ILE A 55 4.88 0.45 1.67
CA ILE A 55 6.04 -0.23 2.26
C ILE A 55 6.47 0.50 3.52
N LEU A 56 6.68 1.81 3.44
CA LEU A 56 7.09 2.65 4.57
C LEU A 56 6.11 2.62 5.75
N ALA A 57 4.81 2.48 5.47
CA ALA A 57 3.79 2.42 6.50
C ALA A 57 3.68 1.06 7.22
N ASN A 58 4.14 -0.03 6.59
CA ASN A 58 3.82 -1.39 7.04
C ASN A 58 5.00 -2.33 7.26
N PHE A 59 6.11 -2.15 6.51
CA PHE A 59 7.17 -3.16 6.42
C PHE A 59 8.53 -2.64 6.84
N ASP A 60 8.54 -1.79 7.86
CA ASP A 60 9.79 -1.36 8.46
C ASP A 60 10.54 -2.56 9.01
N MET A 61 11.81 -2.76 8.62
CA MET A 61 12.65 -3.90 9.02
C MET A 61 12.08 -5.28 8.61
N GLY A 62 11.30 -5.35 7.55
CA GLY A 62 10.77 -6.60 7.01
C GLY A 62 11.75 -7.34 6.08
N PHE A 63 11.20 -8.27 5.31
CA PHE A 63 11.94 -9.04 4.31
C PHE A 63 11.38 -8.82 2.91
N HIS A 64 12.28 -8.71 1.94
CA HIS A 64 11.99 -8.89 0.53
C HIS A 64 12.40 -10.31 0.13
N ILE A 65 11.47 -11.10 -0.35
CA ILE A 65 11.63 -12.51 -0.63
C ILE A 65 11.32 -12.76 -2.10
N ILE A 66 12.20 -13.50 -2.76
CA ILE A 66 11.96 -14.02 -4.10
C ILE A 66 11.56 -15.49 -3.94
N LEU A 67 10.40 -15.83 -4.49
CA LEU A 67 9.86 -17.18 -4.51
C LEU A 67 10.03 -17.72 -5.94
N ASP A 68 11.03 -18.61 -6.11
CA ASP A 68 11.34 -19.29 -7.36
C ASP A 68 10.67 -20.68 -7.40
N TYR A 69 10.73 -21.33 -8.54
CA TYR A 69 10.27 -22.71 -8.74
C TYR A 69 11.41 -23.63 -9.12
N PRO A 70 11.40 -24.91 -8.67
CA PRO A 70 12.30 -25.93 -9.22
C PRO A 70 12.05 -26.10 -10.72
N LYS A 71 13.08 -26.56 -11.47
CA LYS A 71 13.01 -26.64 -12.93
C LYS A 71 11.80 -27.41 -13.43
N ASP A 72 11.50 -28.54 -12.79
CA ASP A 72 10.47 -29.49 -13.20
C ASP A 72 9.04 -29.08 -12.76
N HIS A 73 8.92 -28.03 -11.93
CA HIS A 73 7.64 -27.56 -11.41
C HIS A 73 7.36 -26.09 -11.77
N ARG A 74 8.01 -25.60 -12.83
CA ARG A 74 7.80 -24.21 -13.27
C ARG A 74 6.45 -24.06 -13.93
N PRO A 75 5.65 -23.07 -13.52
CA PRO A 75 4.41 -22.77 -14.21
C PRO A 75 4.70 -22.30 -15.63
N GLU A 76 3.97 -22.82 -16.59
CA GLU A 76 4.07 -22.42 -18.00
C GLU A 76 3.38 -21.08 -18.23
N THR A 77 2.27 -20.86 -17.53
CA THR A 77 1.42 -19.68 -17.70
C THR A 77 1.45 -18.76 -16.49
N TYR A 78 1.23 -17.47 -16.76
CA TYR A 78 1.08 -16.47 -15.71
C TYR A 78 -0.12 -16.78 -14.79
N GLU A 79 -1.20 -17.32 -15.34
CA GLU A 79 -2.40 -17.69 -14.58
C GLU A 79 -2.13 -18.82 -13.58
N GLU A 80 -1.34 -19.79 -13.95
CA GLU A 80 -0.90 -20.87 -13.06
C GLU A 80 -0.02 -20.34 -11.94
N ALA A 81 0.98 -19.52 -12.27
CA ALA A 81 1.83 -18.87 -11.29
C ALA A 81 1.02 -18.05 -10.28
N GLU A 82 0.03 -17.26 -10.74
CA GLU A 82 -0.87 -16.48 -9.88
C GLU A 82 -1.73 -17.36 -8.98
N LYS A 83 -2.20 -18.52 -9.47
CA LYS A 83 -2.93 -19.50 -8.64
C LYS A 83 -2.04 -20.05 -7.53
N ASN A 84 -0.78 -20.39 -7.84
CA ASN A 84 0.18 -20.91 -6.89
C ASN A 84 0.50 -19.88 -5.80
N LEU A 85 0.80 -18.65 -6.21
CA LEU A 85 1.01 -17.54 -5.27
C LEU A 85 -0.22 -17.32 -4.37
N THR A 86 -1.41 -17.31 -4.94
CA THR A 86 -2.65 -17.11 -4.18
C THR A 86 -2.88 -18.22 -3.16
N LYS A 87 -2.67 -19.48 -3.53
CA LYS A 87 -2.74 -20.63 -2.61
C LYS A 87 -1.77 -20.48 -1.45
N PHE A 88 -0.51 -20.14 -1.74
CA PHE A 88 0.52 -19.90 -0.75
C PHE A 88 0.13 -18.77 0.23
N LEU A 89 -0.25 -17.61 -0.29
CA LEU A 89 -0.65 -16.46 0.53
C LEU A 89 -1.86 -16.77 1.42
N HIS A 90 -2.80 -17.59 0.95
CA HIS A 90 -3.93 -18.07 1.75
C HIS A 90 -3.49 -19.04 2.86
N LYS A 91 -2.55 -19.94 2.60
CA LYS A 91 -2.01 -20.85 3.61
C LYS A 91 -1.30 -20.07 4.70
N MET A 92 -0.39 -19.15 4.35
CA MET A 92 0.30 -18.28 5.28
C MET A 92 -0.68 -17.44 6.12
N SER A 93 -1.67 -16.83 5.48
CA SER A 93 -2.68 -16.02 6.17
C SER A 93 -3.49 -16.84 7.18
N ARG A 94 -3.85 -18.08 6.85
CA ARG A 94 -4.56 -19.01 7.76
C ARG A 94 -3.67 -19.47 8.92
N LYS A 95 -2.39 -19.80 8.64
CA LYS A 95 -1.41 -20.20 9.66
C LYS A 95 -1.27 -19.12 10.72
N TYR A 96 -1.02 -17.86 10.32
CA TYR A 96 -0.87 -16.75 11.24
C TYR A 96 -2.16 -16.37 11.96
N LYS A 97 -3.31 -16.50 11.30
CA LYS A 97 -4.62 -16.29 11.94
C LYS A 97 -4.86 -17.27 13.10
N ARG A 98 -4.48 -18.56 12.95
CA ARG A 98 -4.58 -19.56 14.03
C ARG A 98 -3.70 -19.21 15.23
N GLN A 99 -2.59 -18.50 15.01
CA GLN A 99 -1.69 -18.00 16.06
C GLN A 99 -2.15 -16.65 16.65
N GLY A 100 -3.34 -16.16 16.30
CA GLY A 100 -3.82 -14.84 16.72
C GLY A 100 -3.09 -13.67 16.07
N LYS A 101 -2.23 -13.92 15.08
CA LYS A 101 -1.43 -12.92 14.37
C LYS A 101 -2.04 -12.57 13.02
N LYS A 102 -1.62 -11.44 12.46
CA LYS A 102 -2.04 -10.99 11.12
C LYS A 102 -0.84 -10.95 10.19
N PHE A 103 -0.83 -11.80 9.19
CA PHE A 103 0.20 -11.80 8.15
C PHE A 103 0.01 -10.61 7.21
N LYS A 104 1.01 -9.72 7.13
CA LYS A 104 1.03 -8.59 6.19
C LYS A 104 1.98 -8.91 5.05
N TYR A 105 1.53 -8.63 3.83
CA TYR A 105 2.33 -8.83 2.64
C TYR A 105 1.97 -7.89 1.50
N LEU A 106 2.96 -7.68 0.62
CA LEU A 106 2.82 -7.22 -0.76
C LEU A 106 3.51 -8.26 -1.64
N ALA A 107 2.88 -8.71 -2.71
CA ALA A 107 3.48 -9.69 -3.62
C ALA A 107 3.12 -9.42 -5.07
N THR A 108 4.00 -9.78 -5.99
CA THR A 108 3.82 -9.64 -7.43
C THR A 108 4.50 -10.76 -8.17
N THR A 109 3.93 -11.19 -9.29
CA THR A 109 4.50 -12.18 -10.20
C THR A 109 5.19 -11.48 -11.36
N GLU A 110 6.34 -11.97 -11.78
CA GLU A 110 7.02 -11.47 -12.97
C GLU A 110 7.73 -12.60 -13.74
N ARG A 111 8.02 -12.32 -14.99
CA ARG A 111 8.81 -13.19 -15.86
C ARG A 111 10.25 -12.69 -15.88
N GLY A 112 11.18 -13.56 -15.53
CA GLY A 112 12.60 -13.24 -15.48
C GLY A 112 13.19 -12.94 -16.86
N LYS A 113 14.07 -11.94 -16.95
CA LYS A 113 14.66 -11.48 -18.22
C LYS A 113 15.54 -12.54 -18.90
N ARG A 114 16.36 -13.28 -18.13
CA ARG A 114 17.36 -14.21 -18.70
C ARG A 114 16.77 -15.55 -19.12
N ARG A 115 15.87 -16.11 -18.32
CA ARG A 115 15.34 -17.48 -18.52
C ARG A 115 13.86 -17.51 -18.83
N ALA A 116 13.23 -16.36 -18.96
CA ALA A 116 11.79 -16.19 -19.11
C ALA A 116 10.94 -16.98 -18.08
N ALA A 117 11.57 -17.43 -16.97
CA ALA A 117 10.91 -18.17 -15.91
C ALA A 117 10.05 -17.25 -15.04
N LEU A 118 8.86 -17.70 -14.71
CA LEU A 118 7.97 -17.02 -13.78
C LEU A 118 8.48 -17.20 -12.35
N HIS A 119 8.43 -16.13 -11.57
CA HIS A 119 8.77 -16.11 -10.15
C HIS A 119 7.99 -14.99 -9.45
N HIS A 120 8.04 -14.99 -8.12
CA HIS A 120 7.32 -13.99 -7.35
C HIS A 120 8.26 -13.17 -6.48
N HIS A 121 7.93 -11.89 -6.32
CA HIS A 121 8.52 -11.02 -5.32
C HIS A 121 7.50 -10.74 -4.24
N MET A 122 7.89 -10.97 -3.00
CA MET A 122 7.05 -10.75 -1.83
C MET A 122 7.78 -9.86 -0.82
N ILE A 123 7.07 -8.93 -0.25
CA ILE A 123 7.50 -8.15 0.92
C ILE A 123 6.60 -8.57 2.08
N CYS A 124 7.20 -8.88 3.21
CA CYS A 124 6.47 -9.21 4.44
C CYS A 124 7.15 -8.60 5.67
N GLU A 125 6.40 -8.49 6.77
CA GLU A 125 6.93 -8.04 8.05
C GLU A 125 7.84 -9.11 8.68
N SER A 126 8.79 -8.66 9.52
CA SER A 126 9.64 -9.55 10.29
C SER A 126 8.85 -10.09 11.48
N LEU A 127 8.48 -11.38 11.41
CA LEU A 127 7.82 -12.12 12.48
C LEU A 127 8.72 -13.28 12.89
N PRO A 128 8.73 -13.67 14.18
CA PRO A 128 9.48 -14.85 14.63
C PRO A 128 9.04 -16.10 13.84
N GLY A 129 9.99 -16.84 13.28
CA GLY A 129 9.75 -18.08 12.52
C GLY A 129 9.16 -17.86 11.12
N ILE A 130 9.11 -16.62 10.61
CA ILE A 130 8.47 -16.32 9.31
C ILE A 130 9.23 -16.97 8.13
N ILE A 131 10.54 -17.03 8.21
CA ILE A 131 11.40 -17.59 7.15
C ILE A 131 11.21 -19.10 7.06
N GLU A 132 11.21 -19.78 8.19
CA GLU A 132 10.99 -21.21 8.33
C GLU A 132 9.57 -21.57 7.85
N ASP A 133 8.59 -20.76 8.22
CA ASP A 133 7.20 -20.92 7.77
C ASP A 133 7.05 -20.77 6.26
N ILE A 134 7.76 -19.82 5.65
CA ILE A 134 7.75 -19.62 4.19
C ILE A 134 8.44 -20.77 3.50
N ALA A 135 9.61 -21.23 3.98
CA ALA A 135 10.32 -22.37 3.42
C ALA A 135 9.48 -23.66 3.50
N ALA A 136 8.81 -23.90 4.62
CA ALA A 136 7.93 -25.06 4.80
C ALA A 136 6.72 -25.07 3.85
N GLU A 137 6.18 -23.91 3.49
CA GLU A 137 4.99 -23.80 2.64
C GLU A 137 5.29 -23.62 1.15
N TRP A 138 6.46 -23.06 0.79
CA TRP A 138 6.86 -22.83 -0.62
C TRP A 138 7.91 -23.82 -1.09
N GLY A 139 8.81 -24.27 -0.21
CA GLY A 139 9.98 -25.08 -0.52
C GLY A 139 11.27 -24.26 -0.50
N ASP A 140 12.39 -24.92 -0.87
CA ASP A 140 13.74 -24.37 -0.69
C ASP A 140 14.16 -23.34 -1.75
N HIS A 141 13.35 -23.17 -2.81
CA HIS A 141 13.65 -22.24 -3.90
C HIS A 141 13.27 -20.79 -3.55
N ILE A 142 13.83 -20.29 -2.45
CA ILE A 142 13.59 -18.95 -1.95
C ILE A 142 14.91 -18.17 -1.81
N LYS A 143 14.85 -16.85 -2.06
CA LYS A 143 15.94 -15.92 -1.76
C LYS A 143 15.42 -14.83 -0.85
N ILE A 144 16.11 -14.56 0.25
CA ILE A 144 15.65 -13.68 1.31
C ILE A 144 16.62 -12.53 1.44
N PHE A 145 16.08 -11.31 1.37
CA PHE A 145 16.80 -10.07 1.57
C PHE A 145 16.18 -9.33 2.73
N LYS A 146 16.99 -8.99 3.73
CA LYS A 146 16.55 -8.12 4.80
C LYS A 146 16.34 -6.71 4.24
N MET A 147 15.25 -6.09 4.58
CA MET A 147 14.96 -4.73 4.15
C MET A 147 15.72 -3.73 5.03
N TYR A 148 16.44 -2.83 4.38
CA TYR A 148 17.13 -1.71 5.01
C TYR A 148 16.44 -0.42 4.61
N GLN A 149 16.44 0.58 5.49
CA GLN A 149 15.76 1.86 5.26
C GLN A 149 16.45 2.78 4.24
N ASP A 150 17.57 2.39 3.67
CA ASP A 150 18.31 3.17 2.69
C ASP A 150 17.45 3.51 1.47
N GLY A 151 17.44 4.76 1.07
CA GLY A 151 16.69 5.24 -0.08
C GLY A 151 15.17 5.15 0.05
N ALA A 152 14.66 4.87 1.26
CA ALA A 152 13.24 4.78 1.56
C ALA A 152 12.46 3.86 0.59
N TYR A 153 13.07 2.75 0.21
CA TYR A 153 12.49 1.69 -0.65
C TYR A 153 11.98 2.15 -2.02
N LYS A 154 12.52 3.25 -2.54
CA LYS A 154 12.07 3.78 -3.84
C LYS A 154 12.35 2.80 -4.98
N GLU A 155 13.55 2.23 -5.05
CA GLU A 155 13.93 1.27 -6.09
C GLU A 155 13.08 0.00 -6.03
N LEU A 156 12.82 -0.50 -4.83
CA LEU A 156 11.95 -1.65 -4.61
C LEU A 156 10.52 -1.37 -5.08
N ALA A 157 9.99 -0.18 -4.81
CA ALA A 157 8.67 0.23 -5.25
C ALA A 157 8.58 0.40 -6.78
N ASP A 158 9.62 0.97 -7.40
CA ASP A 158 9.74 1.10 -8.85
C ASP A 158 9.78 -0.30 -9.50
N TYR A 159 10.50 -1.24 -8.87
CA TYR A 159 10.58 -2.64 -9.31
C TYR A 159 9.20 -3.33 -9.32
N PHE A 160 8.39 -3.13 -8.29
CA PHE A 160 7.03 -3.70 -8.22
C PHE A 160 6.09 -3.20 -9.33
N VAL A 161 6.39 -2.06 -9.95
CA VAL A 161 5.55 -1.45 -11.00
C VAL A 161 6.11 -1.66 -12.40
N LYS A 162 7.36 -2.11 -12.53
CA LYS A 162 8.07 -2.21 -13.80
C LYS A 162 7.28 -3.02 -14.82
N ALA A 163 6.78 -2.35 -15.85
CA ALA A 163 5.87 -2.94 -16.84
C ALA A 163 6.56 -3.94 -17.78
N GLU A 164 7.88 -3.78 -17.97
CA GLU A 164 8.65 -4.52 -18.98
C GLU A 164 8.81 -6.02 -18.69
N THR A 165 8.66 -6.42 -17.43
CA THR A 165 8.81 -7.81 -16.98
C THR A 165 7.50 -8.47 -16.58
N LYS A 166 6.39 -7.73 -16.65
CA LYS A 166 5.05 -8.21 -16.27
C LYS A 166 4.20 -8.36 -17.51
N GLU A 167 3.55 -9.51 -17.63
CA GLU A 167 2.56 -9.72 -18.67
C GLU A 167 1.43 -8.69 -18.55
N GLU A 168 0.77 -8.38 -19.66
CA GLU A 168 -0.37 -7.48 -19.65
C GLU A 168 -1.46 -8.03 -18.73
N VAL A 169 -1.66 -7.35 -17.62
CA VAL A 169 -2.72 -7.72 -16.69
C VAL A 169 -4.05 -7.38 -17.33
N LYS A 170 -4.94 -8.37 -17.47
CA LYS A 170 -6.31 -8.18 -17.98
C LYS A 170 -6.94 -6.97 -17.30
N PHE A 171 -7.65 -6.17 -18.08
CA PHE A 171 -8.29 -4.94 -17.63
C PHE A 171 -9.07 -5.15 -16.32
N GLY A 172 -8.81 -4.31 -15.33
CA GLY A 172 -9.48 -4.38 -14.02
C GLY A 172 -8.78 -5.21 -12.94
N LYS A 173 -7.76 -6.03 -13.25
CA LYS A 173 -6.99 -6.77 -12.24
C LYS A 173 -5.84 -5.93 -11.67
N SER A 174 -5.50 -6.13 -10.41
CA SER A 174 -4.33 -5.53 -9.77
C SER A 174 -3.06 -6.22 -10.24
N ARG A 175 -1.99 -5.46 -10.48
CA ARG A 175 -0.66 -5.98 -10.83
C ARG A 175 0.10 -6.55 -9.62
N PHE A 176 -0.44 -6.44 -8.44
CA PHE A 176 0.15 -6.96 -7.22
C PHE A 176 -0.93 -7.37 -6.21
N HIS A 177 -0.59 -8.36 -5.41
CA HIS A 177 -1.39 -8.81 -4.28
C HIS A 177 -1.00 -8.02 -3.03
N ARG A 178 -1.98 -7.67 -2.23
CA ARG A 178 -1.76 -7.04 -0.93
C ARG A 178 -2.69 -7.63 0.12
N SER A 179 -2.19 -7.78 1.31
CA SER A 179 -3.03 -8.17 2.44
C SER A 179 -4.00 -7.03 2.80
N ARG A 180 -5.21 -7.39 3.28
CA ARG A 180 -6.28 -6.43 3.61
C ARG A 180 -6.00 -5.62 4.88
N ASN A 181 -5.06 -6.07 5.70
CA ASN A 181 -4.71 -5.48 6.99
C ASN A 181 -3.57 -4.45 6.91
N LEU A 182 -3.17 -4.03 5.71
CA LEU A 182 -2.19 -2.96 5.55
C LEU A 182 -2.76 -1.61 5.99
N ILE A 183 -1.91 -0.86 6.67
CA ILE A 183 -2.18 0.54 7.03
C ILE A 183 -2.02 1.38 5.77
N ASN A 184 -3.07 2.08 5.37
CA ASN A 184 -2.98 3.02 4.25
C ASN A 184 -2.33 4.32 4.72
N PRO A 185 -1.44 4.93 3.89
CA PRO A 185 -0.93 6.26 4.16
C PRO A 185 -2.05 7.28 4.33
N GLN A 186 -1.88 8.19 5.29
CA GLN A 186 -2.84 9.26 5.52
C GLN A 186 -2.52 10.45 4.61
N GLU A 187 -3.50 10.95 3.88
CA GLU A 187 -3.36 12.12 3.01
C GLU A 187 -4.07 13.33 3.61
N LYS A 188 -3.36 14.46 3.70
CA LYS A 188 -3.93 15.76 4.03
C LYS A 188 -3.57 16.75 2.93
N THR A 189 -4.54 17.54 2.48
CA THR A 189 -4.32 18.60 1.48
C THR A 189 -4.69 19.95 2.09
N GLU A 190 -3.79 20.91 1.96
CA GLU A 190 -3.95 22.29 2.43
C GLU A 190 -3.70 23.26 1.29
N ILE A 191 -4.36 24.42 1.31
CA ILE A 191 -4.05 25.53 0.42
C ILE A 191 -3.30 26.56 1.25
N ARG A 192 -2.07 26.88 0.85
CA ARG A 192 -1.21 27.84 1.54
C ARG A 192 -1.05 29.11 0.73
N ARG A 193 -0.98 30.25 1.42
CA ARG A 193 -0.72 31.57 0.80
C ARG A 193 0.76 31.70 0.41
N GLY A 194 1.07 32.54 -0.58
CA GLY A 194 2.43 32.76 -1.08
C GLY A 194 2.92 31.70 -2.05
N THR A 195 4.25 31.49 -2.09
CA THR A 195 4.97 30.53 -2.93
C THR A 195 5.80 29.59 -2.06
N PHE A 196 6.14 28.42 -2.57
CA PHE A 196 7.06 27.52 -1.88
C PHE A 196 8.52 27.78 -2.31
N LYS A 197 9.45 27.71 -1.36
CA LYS A 197 10.88 27.87 -1.59
C LYS A 197 11.45 26.66 -2.31
N GLN A 198 12.54 26.84 -3.09
CA GLN A 198 13.24 25.72 -3.73
C GLN A 198 13.84 24.77 -2.70
N GLU A 199 14.43 25.32 -1.65
CA GLU A 199 14.91 24.56 -0.49
C GLU A 199 13.83 24.55 0.57
N PRO A 200 13.21 23.38 0.83
CA PRO A 200 12.17 23.28 1.85
C PRO A 200 12.79 23.37 3.26
N ARG A 201 12.08 24.03 4.17
CA ARG A 201 12.46 23.99 5.59
C ARG A 201 12.12 22.63 6.16
N THR A 202 13.09 22.04 6.85
CA THR A 202 12.88 20.81 7.60
C THR A 202 12.16 21.11 8.92
N PRO A 203 11.01 20.53 9.20
CA PRO A 203 10.35 20.67 10.49
C PRO A 203 11.23 20.07 11.61
N GLU A 204 11.09 20.58 12.83
CA GLU A 204 11.74 20.03 14.02
C GLU A 204 11.39 18.55 14.19
N GLY A 205 12.39 17.72 14.55
CA GLY A 205 12.24 16.27 14.69
C GLY A 205 12.12 15.49 13.37
N TYR A 206 12.46 16.12 12.24
CA TYR A 206 12.51 15.47 10.93
C TYR A 206 13.80 15.81 10.20
N ARG A 207 14.21 14.92 9.32
CA ARG A 207 15.28 15.15 8.34
C ARG A 207 14.80 14.88 6.92
N ILE A 208 15.37 15.54 5.94
CA ILE A 208 15.11 15.24 4.52
C ILE A 208 15.88 13.97 4.16
N VAL A 209 15.20 13.02 3.51
CA VAL A 209 15.81 11.76 3.07
C VAL A 209 16.64 12.02 1.82
N GLY A 210 17.97 11.91 1.93
CA GLY A 210 18.92 12.01 0.81
C GLY A 210 18.51 13.00 -0.30
N ASP A 211 18.68 12.60 -1.55
CA ASP A 211 18.31 13.42 -2.73
C ASP A 211 16.81 13.35 -3.09
N SER A 212 15.96 13.33 -2.07
CA SER A 212 14.51 13.23 -2.31
C SER A 212 13.86 14.51 -2.81
N ILE A 213 14.53 15.66 -2.71
CA ILE A 213 14.02 16.94 -3.19
C ILE A 213 13.95 16.95 -4.72
N LYS A 214 12.76 17.14 -5.25
CA LYS A 214 12.51 17.28 -6.68
C LYS A 214 11.72 18.54 -6.94
N ASN A 215 12.39 19.51 -7.53
CA ASN A 215 11.77 20.74 -8.04
C ASN A 215 11.59 20.64 -9.55
N GLY A 216 10.51 21.19 -10.07
CA GLY A 216 10.31 21.21 -11.51
C GLY A 216 9.15 22.10 -11.94
N PHE A 217 9.08 22.27 -13.24
CA PHE A 217 8.04 22.99 -13.93
C PHE A 217 7.41 22.10 -14.99
N ASN A 218 6.11 22.02 -15.01
CA ASN A 218 5.37 21.31 -16.05
C ASN A 218 4.87 22.34 -17.06
N GLU A 219 5.59 22.50 -18.16
CA GLU A 219 5.33 23.50 -19.21
C GLU A 219 3.90 23.39 -19.77
N ARG A 220 3.44 22.14 -20.05
CA ARG A 220 2.10 21.91 -20.59
C ARG A 220 0.97 22.37 -19.68
N ALA A 221 1.20 22.36 -18.38
CA ALA A 221 0.20 22.72 -17.38
C ALA A 221 0.46 24.09 -16.74
N GLY A 222 1.62 24.72 -17.02
CA GLY A 222 2.06 25.96 -16.36
C GLY A 222 2.26 25.80 -14.86
N ILE A 223 2.69 24.62 -14.38
CA ILE A 223 2.65 24.27 -12.96
C ILE A 223 4.06 24.08 -12.43
N ARG A 224 4.43 24.88 -11.45
CA ARG A 224 5.60 24.61 -10.61
C ARG A 224 5.24 23.53 -9.60
N TYR A 225 6.14 22.58 -9.38
CA TYR A 225 5.98 21.55 -8.37
C TYR A 225 7.27 21.30 -7.60
N GLN A 226 7.10 20.82 -6.37
CA GLN A 226 8.17 20.36 -5.50
C GLN A 226 7.69 19.12 -4.75
N HIS A 227 8.54 18.09 -4.70
CA HIS A 227 8.28 16.89 -3.89
C HIS A 227 9.53 16.62 -3.05
N TYR A 228 9.35 16.22 -1.81
CA TYR A 228 10.43 15.75 -0.95
C TYR A 228 9.91 14.83 0.13
N LEU A 229 10.78 13.93 0.60
CA LEU A 229 10.49 12.96 1.63
C LEU A 229 11.18 13.35 2.92
N LEU A 230 10.42 13.40 3.99
CA LEU A 230 10.91 13.61 5.35
C LEU A 230 10.91 12.29 6.09
N GLN A 231 11.90 12.08 6.93
CA GLN A 231 11.97 10.99 7.89
C GLN A 231 12.01 11.59 9.29
N ARG A 232 11.25 11.02 10.23
CA ARG A 232 11.29 11.42 11.63
C ARG A 232 12.63 11.05 12.25
N ASP A 233 13.20 11.95 13.05
CA ASP A 233 14.38 11.68 13.86
C ASP A 233 13.97 11.02 15.18
N GLY A 234 14.79 10.09 15.67
CA GLY A 234 14.61 9.41 16.95
C GLY A 234 13.83 8.08 16.87
N PRO A 235 13.68 7.40 18.03
CA PRO A 235 13.04 6.10 18.11
C PRO A 235 11.56 6.19 17.71
N ARG A 236 11.07 5.16 17.04
CA ARG A 236 9.70 5.05 16.57
C ARG A 236 8.71 5.20 17.73
N GLN A 237 7.97 6.30 17.77
CA GLN A 237 6.79 6.37 18.61
C GLN A 237 5.75 5.40 18.03
N GLN A 238 5.42 4.36 18.79
CA GLN A 238 4.25 3.55 18.46
C GLN A 238 3.06 4.51 18.37
N VAL A 239 2.50 4.66 17.18
CA VAL A 239 1.27 5.44 17.00
C VAL A 239 0.24 4.78 17.90
N ALA A 240 -0.05 5.43 19.03
CA ALA A 240 -1.14 5.01 19.90
C ALA A 240 -2.35 4.83 18.99
N LYS A 241 -2.90 3.61 18.98
CA LYS A 241 -4.14 3.33 18.25
C LYS A 241 -5.11 4.40 18.68
N SER A 242 -5.45 5.32 17.80
CA SER A 242 -6.51 6.28 18.07
C SER A 242 -7.67 5.43 18.53
N LYS A 243 -8.11 5.60 19.78
CA LYS A 243 -9.31 4.96 20.29
C LYS A 243 -10.42 5.40 19.35
N ARG A 244 -10.66 4.61 18.33
CA ARG A 244 -11.87 4.72 17.52
C ARG A 244 -12.96 4.58 18.54
N LYS A 245 -13.69 5.66 18.84
CA LYS A 245 -14.89 5.59 19.67
C LYS A 245 -15.67 4.41 19.10
N GLU A 246 -15.71 3.31 19.83
CA GLU A 246 -16.61 2.23 19.55
C GLU A 246 -17.99 2.87 19.59
N LYS A 247 -18.54 3.12 18.41
CA LYS A 247 -19.97 3.31 18.29
C LYS A 247 -20.52 1.98 18.80
N GLN A 248 -21.04 2.01 20.01
CA GLN A 248 -21.84 0.93 20.55
C GLN A 248 -22.81 0.54 19.43
N LYS A 249 -22.54 -0.58 18.81
CA LYS A 249 -23.53 -1.27 17.99
C LYS A 249 -24.59 -1.70 18.98
N CYS A 250 -25.61 -0.85 19.14
CA CYS A 250 -26.90 -1.30 19.67
C CYS A 250 -27.32 -2.40 18.71
N THR A 251 -27.09 -3.65 19.07
CA THR A 251 -27.39 -4.78 18.20
C THR A 251 -28.89 -4.83 18.09
N PHE A 252 -29.38 -5.03 16.89
CA PHE A 252 -30.81 -5.23 16.55
C PHE A 252 -31.53 -6.18 17.56
N TRP A 253 -30.81 -7.15 18.13
CA TRP A 253 -31.28 -8.07 19.17
C TRP A 253 -31.56 -7.41 20.52
N GLU A 254 -30.84 -6.38 20.93
CA GLU A 254 -31.14 -5.66 22.19
C GLU A 254 -32.38 -4.77 22.04
N SER A 255 -32.58 -4.21 20.84
CA SER A 255 -33.80 -3.48 20.52
C SER A 255 -35.05 -4.40 20.54
N ILE A 256 -34.93 -5.64 20.04
CA ILE A 256 -36.01 -6.63 20.07
C ILE A 256 -36.30 -7.10 21.50
N LYS A 257 -35.31 -7.31 22.34
CA LYS A 257 -35.52 -7.66 23.76
C LYS A 257 -36.24 -6.57 24.53
N LYS A 258 -35.94 -5.29 24.25
CA LYS A 258 -36.66 -4.15 24.85
C LYS A 258 -38.13 -4.09 24.40
N LEU A 259 -38.46 -4.40 23.15
CA LEU A 259 -39.82 -4.46 22.65
C LEU A 259 -40.60 -5.65 23.23
N GLY A 260 -39.98 -6.82 23.38
CA GLY A 260 -40.58 -8.00 23.98
C GLY A 260 -40.98 -7.80 25.44
N SER A 261 -40.24 -7.05 26.23
CA SER A 261 -40.53 -6.75 27.63
C SER A 261 -41.71 -5.77 27.83
N ILE A 262 -41.97 -4.92 26.81
CA ILE A 262 -43.09 -3.97 26.80
C ILE A 262 -44.40 -4.68 26.48
N PHE A 263 -44.38 -5.70 25.61
CA PHE A 263 -45.58 -6.48 25.28
C PHE A 263 -46.00 -7.48 26.37
N SER A 264 -45.06 -8.00 27.16
CA SER A 264 -45.36 -8.90 28.25
C SER A 264 -45.97 -8.19 29.46
N LYS A 265 -45.67 -6.92 29.69
CA LYS A 265 -46.31 -6.10 30.74
C LYS A 265 -47.74 -5.67 30.42
N LYS A 266 -48.10 -5.56 29.13
CA LYS A 266 -49.46 -5.18 28.71
C LYS A 266 -50.47 -6.33 28.73
N LYS A 267 -50.02 -7.58 28.81
CA LYS A 267 -50.90 -8.77 28.91
C LYS A 267 -51.33 -9.09 30.35
N ARG A 268 -50.59 -8.59 31.37
CA ARG A 268 -50.92 -8.80 32.82
C ARG A 268 -51.87 -7.76 33.41
N SER A 269 -52.30 -6.75 32.67
CA SER A 269 -53.24 -5.72 33.15
C SER A 269 -54.65 -5.80 32.50
N ARG A 270 -54.98 -6.93 31.86
CA ARG A 270 -56.31 -7.16 31.26
C ARG A 270 -57.06 -8.35 31.81
N ASP A 271 -56.47 -9.11 32.76
CA ASP A 271 -57.09 -10.22 33.44
C ASP A 271 -57.01 -10.00 34.97
N GLY A 272 -57.59 -8.84 35.39
CA GLY A 272 -57.81 -8.48 36.79
C GLY A 272 -59.04 -7.58 36.88
#